data_e64bdbe1a39394556992e9d43dc1f200
#
_entry.id   e64bdbe1a39394556992e9d43dc1f200
#
_cell.length_a   1.000
_cell.length_b   1.000
_cell.length_c   1.000
_cell.angle_alpha   90.00
_cell.angle_beta   90.00
_cell.angle_gamma   90.00
#
_symmetry.space_group_name_H-M   'P 1'
#
loop_
_entity.id
_entity.type
_entity.pdbx_description
1 polymer ?
#
loop_
_entity_poly.entity_id
_entity_poly.type
_entity_poly.pdbx_seq_one_letter_code
_entity_poly.pdbx_strand_id
1 'polypeptide(L)'
;TEVIITILSAPIFLRERLVLVKLILASISFLGVFLLMGQDAAGTQNNFLFGYLMVLIGVLFAVAYVILSKLQVHRLSTIILTASQQFVGLITTAIAFGILSTFNRNYEINAFGISPQFWLLAIIAGIMQYALGFLLYLIALRHVDVSHAAFYVALTPVFGVASAILLIGEQPNILQWVGAGLIVTSSYFANRSETRQD
;
A
#
# COMPACT_ATOMS: atom_id res chain seq x y z
N THR A 1 1.05 -2.48 9.45
CA THR A 1 1.24 -3.95 9.53
C THR A 1 2.08 -4.45 8.36
N GLU A 2 1.83 -3.99 7.12
CA GLU A 2 2.55 -4.43 5.91
C GLU A 2 4.07 -4.22 6.04
N VAL A 3 4.54 -3.06 6.48
CA VAL A 3 5.97 -2.73 6.62
C VAL A 3 6.70 -3.73 7.50
N ILE A 4 6.12 -4.09 8.67
CA ILE A 4 6.73 -5.04 9.59
C ILE A 4 6.84 -6.42 8.96
N ILE A 5 5.76 -6.90 8.33
CA ILE A 5 5.73 -8.23 7.70
C ILE A 5 6.71 -8.27 6.52
N THR A 6 6.80 -7.19 5.75
CA THR A 6 7.76 -7.06 4.64
C THR A 6 9.20 -7.15 5.14
N ILE A 7 9.55 -6.39 6.20
CA ILE A 7 10.91 -6.39 6.78
C ILE A 7 11.27 -7.75 7.38
N LEU A 8 10.32 -8.46 7.98
CA LEU A 8 10.54 -9.81 8.51
C LEU A 8 10.66 -10.87 7.42
N SER A 9 9.97 -10.66 6.29
CA SER A 9 9.96 -11.61 5.16
C SER A 9 11.16 -11.42 4.22
N ALA A 10 11.66 -10.20 4.04
CA ALA A 10 12.74 -9.88 3.12
C ALA A 10 14.03 -10.70 3.37
N PRO A 11 14.50 -10.91 4.62
CA PRO A 11 15.67 -11.74 4.88
C PRO A 11 15.48 -13.20 4.49
N ILE A 12 14.25 -13.73 4.65
CA ILE A 12 13.95 -15.14 4.38
C ILE A 12 13.97 -15.41 2.87
N PHE A 13 13.36 -14.53 2.07
CA PHE A 13 13.16 -14.76 0.64
C PHE A 13 14.20 -14.07 -0.26
N LEU A 14 14.75 -12.93 0.18
CA LEU A 14 15.64 -12.08 -0.64
C LEU A 14 17.07 -12.01 -0.10
N ARG A 15 17.37 -12.69 1.02
CA ARG A 15 18.67 -12.64 1.71
C ARG A 15 19.11 -11.23 2.12
N GLU A 16 18.17 -10.33 2.30
CA GLU A 16 18.45 -9.02 2.89
C GLU A 16 18.89 -9.16 4.36
N ARG A 17 19.76 -8.29 4.85
CA ARG A 17 20.20 -8.34 6.25
C ARG A 17 19.12 -7.79 7.17
N LEU A 18 18.72 -8.60 8.14
CA LEU A 18 17.80 -8.15 9.19
C LEU A 18 18.59 -7.28 10.19
N VAL A 19 18.34 -5.99 10.16
CA VAL A 19 18.96 -5.04 11.08
C VAL A 19 17.93 -4.67 12.14
N LEU A 20 18.26 -4.83 13.42
CA LEU A 20 17.35 -4.54 14.53
C LEU A 20 16.81 -3.11 14.47
N VAL A 21 17.63 -2.15 14.01
CA VAL A 21 17.21 -0.76 13.83
C VAL A 21 16.05 -0.64 12.84
N LYS A 22 16.05 -1.39 11.71
CA LYS A 22 14.94 -1.38 10.75
C LYS A 22 13.66 -1.90 11.41
N LEU A 23 13.73 -2.91 12.27
CA LEU A 23 12.56 -3.45 12.97
C LEU A 23 11.99 -2.44 13.98
N ILE A 24 12.84 -1.76 14.74
CA ILE A 24 12.42 -0.70 15.68
C ILE A 24 11.73 0.43 14.90
N LEU A 25 12.35 0.91 13.83
CA LEU A 25 11.79 1.98 12.99
C LEU A 25 10.46 1.56 12.33
N ALA A 26 10.34 0.29 11.90
CA ALA A 26 9.08 -0.26 11.38
C ALA A 26 7.97 -0.28 12.44
N SER A 27 8.31 -0.59 13.68
CA SER A 27 7.36 -0.55 14.81
C SER A 27 6.92 0.88 15.12
N ILE A 28 7.83 1.85 15.05
CA ILE A 28 7.50 3.27 15.17
C ILE A 28 6.59 3.74 14.03
N SER A 29 6.92 3.35 12.80
CA SER A 29 6.09 3.66 11.62
C SER A 29 4.68 3.05 11.75
N PHE A 30 4.59 1.80 12.21
CA PHE A 30 3.31 1.13 12.45
C PHE A 30 2.46 1.86 13.51
N LEU A 31 3.09 2.27 14.62
CA LEU A 31 2.43 3.09 15.63
C LEU A 31 1.94 4.41 15.04
N GLY A 32 2.73 5.05 14.19
CA GLY A 32 2.35 6.25 13.47
C GLY A 32 1.12 6.06 12.59
N VAL A 33 1.08 4.99 11.80
CA VAL A 33 -0.10 4.63 10.98
C VAL A 33 -1.32 4.37 11.86
N PHE A 34 -1.15 3.67 12.97
CA PHE A 34 -2.24 3.41 13.93
C PHE A 34 -2.84 4.68 14.52
N LEU A 35 -1.98 5.63 14.94
CA LEU A 35 -2.43 6.93 15.45
C LEU A 35 -3.11 7.79 14.37
N LEU A 36 -2.64 7.69 13.13
CA LEU A 36 -3.16 8.46 12.01
C LEU A 36 -4.54 7.97 11.57
N MET A 37 -4.79 6.66 11.60
CA MET A 37 -6.03 6.03 11.11
C MET A 37 -6.98 5.57 12.21
N GLY A 38 -6.51 5.47 13.46
CA GLY A 38 -7.15 4.65 14.51
C GLY A 38 -8.41 5.22 15.14
N GLN A 39 -8.73 6.51 14.96
CA GLN A 39 -9.91 7.09 15.63
C GLN A 39 -11.24 6.82 14.89
N ASP A 40 -11.20 6.67 13.59
CA ASP A 40 -12.39 6.39 12.78
C ASP A 40 -12.74 4.90 12.69
N ALA A 41 -11.80 4.02 13.09
CA ALA A 41 -11.98 2.57 13.07
C ALA A 41 -12.87 2.03 14.20
N ALA A 42 -13.29 2.85 15.15
CA ALA A 42 -14.12 2.46 16.30
C ALA A 42 -15.64 2.38 16.01
N GLY A 43 -16.03 2.34 14.74
CA GLY A 43 -17.41 2.11 14.31
C GLY A 43 -17.91 0.73 14.74
N THR A 44 -19.01 0.73 15.46
CA THR A 44 -19.77 -0.39 16.00
C THR A 44 -20.28 -1.32 14.90
N GLN A 45 -19.56 -2.40 14.56
CA GLN A 45 -20.14 -3.50 13.79
C GLN A 45 -19.67 -4.87 14.28
N ASN A 46 -20.61 -5.81 14.33
CA ASN A 46 -20.49 -7.15 14.93
C ASN A 46 -19.55 -8.15 14.22
N ASN A 47 -18.76 -7.75 13.22
CA ASN A 47 -17.91 -8.65 12.42
C ASN A 47 -16.43 -8.25 12.40
N PHE A 48 -15.92 -7.67 13.47
CA PHE A 48 -14.52 -7.24 13.57
C PHE A 48 -13.52 -8.32 13.22
N LEU A 49 -13.70 -9.54 13.76
CA LEU A 49 -12.76 -10.64 13.54
C LEU A 49 -12.63 -11.01 12.06
N PHE A 50 -13.75 -11.11 11.35
CA PHE A 50 -13.75 -11.41 9.92
C PHE A 50 -13.07 -10.31 9.10
N GLY A 51 -13.34 -9.04 9.40
CA GLY A 51 -12.67 -7.91 8.76
C GLY A 51 -11.16 -7.90 8.99
N TYR A 52 -10.72 -8.15 10.22
CA TYR A 52 -9.29 -8.23 10.53
C TYR A 52 -8.60 -9.40 9.83
N LEU A 53 -9.25 -10.57 9.73
CA LEU A 53 -8.72 -11.71 8.98
C LEU A 53 -8.58 -11.39 7.49
N MET A 54 -9.58 -10.73 6.88
CA MET A 54 -9.50 -10.32 5.47
C MET A 54 -8.37 -9.32 5.22
N VAL A 55 -8.20 -8.34 6.11
CA VAL A 55 -7.09 -7.39 6.04
C VAL A 55 -5.74 -8.11 6.18
N LEU A 56 -5.61 -9.04 7.12
CA LEU A 56 -4.37 -9.80 7.31
C LEU A 56 -4.02 -10.63 6.07
N ILE A 57 -5.00 -11.31 5.50
CA ILE A 57 -4.83 -12.06 4.24
C ILE A 57 -4.40 -11.12 3.12
N GLY A 58 -5.04 -9.95 2.98
CA GLY A 58 -4.66 -8.93 1.99
C GLY A 58 -3.21 -8.46 2.15
N VAL A 59 -2.77 -8.22 3.39
CA VAL A 59 -1.38 -7.84 3.68
C VAL A 59 -0.40 -8.95 3.31
N LEU A 60 -0.72 -10.23 3.58
CA LEU A 60 0.13 -11.35 3.19
C LEU A 60 0.27 -11.45 1.66
N PHE A 61 -0.82 -11.25 0.92
CA PHE A 61 -0.76 -11.18 -0.54
C PHE A 61 0.06 -9.97 -1.05
N ALA A 62 -0.08 -8.81 -0.41
CA ALA A 62 0.71 -7.62 -0.76
C ALA A 62 2.21 -7.87 -0.55
N VAL A 63 2.61 -8.46 0.59
CA VAL A 63 4.00 -8.82 0.86
C VAL A 63 4.53 -9.85 -0.14
N ALA A 64 3.74 -10.89 -0.45
CA ALA A 64 4.10 -11.87 -1.46
C ALA A 64 4.28 -11.23 -2.84
N TYR A 65 3.38 -10.30 -3.22
CA TYR A 65 3.49 -9.52 -4.45
C TYR A 65 4.80 -8.73 -4.52
N VAL A 66 5.18 -8.03 -3.46
CA VAL A 66 6.41 -7.23 -3.40
C VAL A 66 7.66 -8.12 -3.55
N ILE A 67 7.71 -9.25 -2.83
CA ILE A 67 8.81 -10.20 -2.88
C ILE A 67 8.94 -10.80 -4.28
N LEU A 68 7.85 -11.29 -4.86
CA LEU A 68 7.83 -11.85 -6.21
C LEU A 68 8.22 -10.82 -7.26
N SER A 69 7.77 -9.58 -7.11
CA SER A 69 8.15 -8.47 -7.99
C SER A 69 9.64 -8.17 -7.92
N LYS A 70 10.23 -8.15 -6.72
CA LYS A 70 11.67 -7.97 -6.53
C LYS A 70 12.49 -9.06 -7.21
N LEU A 71 12.05 -10.32 -7.14
CA LEU A 71 12.71 -11.43 -7.81
C LEU A 71 12.65 -11.36 -9.34
N GLN A 72 11.61 -10.74 -9.89
CA GLN A 72 11.38 -10.66 -11.33
C GLN A 72 11.88 -9.37 -11.96
N VAL A 73 11.99 -8.28 -11.21
CA VAL A 73 12.32 -6.93 -11.73
C VAL A 73 13.68 -6.87 -12.41
N HIS A 74 14.61 -7.75 -12.07
CA HIS A 74 15.92 -7.86 -12.71
C HIS A 74 15.92 -8.77 -13.95
N ARG A 75 14.89 -9.60 -14.12
CA ARG A 75 14.78 -10.57 -15.22
C ARG A 75 13.96 -10.05 -16.39
N LEU A 76 13.00 -9.18 -16.13
CA LEU A 76 12.07 -8.63 -17.12
C LEU A 76 12.20 -7.12 -17.22
N SER A 77 11.83 -6.54 -18.35
CA SER A 77 11.69 -5.08 -18.44
C SER A 77 10.57 -4.64 -17.50
N THR A 78 10.77 -3.53 -16.82
CA THR A 78 9.81 -3.02 -15.82
C THR A 78 8.44 -2.74 -16.45
N ILE A 79 8.41 -2.29 -17.70
CA ILE A 79 7.17 -2.03 -18.44
C ILE A 79 6.40 -3.33 -18.69
N ILE A 80 7.08 -4.38 -19.15
CA ILE A 80 6.43 -5.69 -19.40
C ILE A 80 5.94 -6.28 -18.07
N LEU A 81 6.75 -6.17 -17.01
CA LEU A 81 6.36 -6.67 -15.69
C LEU A 81 5.13 -5.94 -15.15
N THR A 82 5.11 -4.60 -15.23
CA THR A 82 3.93 -3.80 -14.83
C THR A 82 2.71 -4.19 -15.65
N ALA A 83 2.82 -4.20 -16.98
CA ALA A 83 1.69 -4.51 -17.87
C ALA A 83 1.12 -5.91 -17.60
N SER A 84 1.98 -6.92 -17.45
CA SER A 84 1.53 -8.29 -17.16
C SER A 84 0.83 -8.40 -15.81
N GLN A 85 1.35 -7.75 -14.76
CA GLN A 85 0.75 -7.74 -13.43
C GLN A 85 -0.62 -7.04 -13.45
N GLN A 86 -0.74 -5.89 -14.13
CA GLN A 86 -2.01 -5.17 -14.24
C GLN A 86 -3.03 -5.97 -15.06
N PHE A 87 -2.59 -6.64 -16.12
CA PHE A 87 -3.48 -7.48 -16.94
C PHE A 87 -4.03 -8.67 -16.15
N VAL A 88 -3.18 -9.37 -15.39
CA VAL A 88 -3.61 -10.46 -14.49
C VAL A 88 -4.56 -9.91 -13.41
N GLY A 89 -4.23 -8.76 -12.81
CA GLY A 89 -5.08 -8.08 -11.83
C GLY A 89 -6.47 -7.75 -12.40
N LEU A 90 -6.53 -7.21 -13.62
CA LEU A 90 -7.79 -6.90 -14.31
C LEU A 90 -8.64 -8.15 -14.50
N ILE A 91 -8.06 -9.24 -15.03
CA ILE A 91 -8.78 -10.51 -15.23
C ILE A 91 -9.30 -11.06 -13.91
N THR A 92 -8.44 -11.10 -12.88
CA THR A 92 -8.81 -11.61 -11.55
C THR A 92 -9.95 -10.81 -10.94
N THR A 93 -9.88 -9.47 -11.05
CA THR A 93 -10.93 -8.58 -10.54
C THR A 93 -12.23 -8.75 -11.33
N ALA A 94 -12.16 -8.87 -12.66
CA ALA A 94 -13.34 -9.08 -13.50
C ALA A 94 -14.03 -10.42 -13.17
N ILE A 95 -13.26 -11.50 -12.98
CA ILE A 95 -13.80 -12.80 -12.56
C ILE A 95 -14.43 -12.71 -11.16
N ALA A 96 -13.73 -12.10 -10.19
CA ALA A 96 -14.25 -11.94 -8.83
C ALA A 96 -15.54 -11.12 -8.82
N PHE A 97 -15.61 -10.04 -9.60
CA PHE A 97 -16.79 -9.22 -9.74
C PHE A 97 -17.95 -10.02 -10.39
N GLY A 98 -17.68 -10.77 -11.46
CA GLY A 98 -18.68 -11.64 -12.09
C GLY A 98 -19.25 -12.68 -11.12
N ILE A 99 -18.42 -13.31 -10.30
CA ILE A 99 -18.86 -14.27 -9.27
C ILE A 99 -19.73 -13.55 -8.23
N LEU A 100 -19.26 -12.43 -7.67
CA LEU A 100 -19.99 -11.70 -6.63
C LEU A 100 -21.33 -11.18 -7.11
N SER A 101 -21.42 -10.70 -8.35
CA SER A 101 -22.67 -10.20 -8.94
C SER A 101 -23.71 -11.30 -9.15
N THR A 102 -23.28 -12.56 -9.36
CA THR A 102 -24.21 -13.70 -9.47
C THR A 102 -24.78 -14.15 -8.12
N PHE A 103 -23.97 -14.05 -7.05
CA PHE A 103 -24.38 -14.46 -5.70
C PHE A 103 -25.12 -13.38 -4.92
N ASN A 104 -24.90 -12.11 -5.25
CA ASN A 104 -25.49 -10.99 -4.50
C ASN A 104 -26.02 -9.92 -5.48
N ARG A 105 -27.33 -9.96 -5.72
CA ARG A 105 -28.04 -9.03 -6.62
C ARG A 105 -27.96 -7.54 -6.20
N ASN A 106 -27.51 -7.25 -4.98
CA ASN A 106 -27.31 -5.88 -4.51
C ASN A 106 -26.07 -5.19 -5.11
N TYR A 107 -25.26 -5.90 -5.90
CA TYR A 107 -24.13 -5.34 -6.65
C TYR A 107 -24.53 -4.87 -8.06
N GLU A 108 -25.77 -4.45 -8.27
CA GLU A 108 -26.15 -3.79 -9.52
C GLU A 108 -25.46 -2.41 -9.59
N ILE A 109 -24.41 -2.34 -10.40
CA ILE A 109 -23.80 -1.04 -10.72
C ILE A 109 -24.67 -0.38 -11.78
N ASN A 110 -25.42 0.64 -11.40
CA ASN A 110 -26.06 1.52 -12.36
C ASN A 110 -25.02 2.45 -13.02
N ALA A 111 -24.17 1.85 -13.86
CA ALA A 111 -23.10 2.58 -14.54
C ALA A 111 -23.61 3.73 -15.43
N PHE A 112 -24.85 3.61 -15.93
CA PHE A 112 -25.49 4.63 -16.77
C PHE A 112 -26.01 5.84 -15.98
N GLY A 113 -26.16 5.73 -14.65
CA GLY A 113 -26.56 6.84 -13.78
C GLY A 113 -25.40 7.69 -13.29
N ILE A 114 -24.14 7.31 -13.60
CA ILE A 114 -22.95 8.03 -13.14
C ILE A 114 -22.61 9.15 -14.15
N SER A 115 -22.46 10.38 -13.64
CA SER A 115 -22.04 11.52 -14.45
C SER A 115 -20.70 11.25 -15.18
N PRO A 116 -20.55 11.67 -16.46
CA PRO A 116 -19.31 11.49 -17.22
C PRO A 116 -18.05 12.03 -16.53
N GLN A 117 -18.20 13.04 -15.70
CA GLN A 117 -17.09 13.64 -14.91
C GLN A 117 -16.47 12.64 -13.94
N PHE A 118 -17.30 11.82 -13.28
CA PHE A 118 -16.79 10.78 -12.37
C PHE A 118 -16.10 9.64 -13.11
N TRP A 119 -16.58 9.31 -14.31
CA TRP A 119 -15.88 8.36 -15.18
C TRP A 119 -14.51 8.88 -15.61
N LEU A 120 -14.41 10.14 -15.99
CA LEU A 120 -13.14 10.77 -16.34
C LEU A 120 -12.16 10.75 -15.13
N LEU A 121 -12.64 11.14 -13.94
CA LEU A 121 -11.84 11.07 -12.72
C LEU A 121 -11.39 9.66 -12.38
N ALA A 122 -12.25 8.66 -12.54
CA ALA A 122 -11.91 7.25 -12.29
C ALA A 122 -10.83 6.76 -13.28
N ILE A 123 -10.92 7.14 -14.55
CA ILE A 123 -9.91 6.80 -15.58
C ILE A 123 -8.56 7.45 -15.23
N ILE A 124 -8.55 8.75 -14.93
CA ILE A 124 -7.33 9.46 -14.55
C ILE A 124 -6.71 8.83 -13.29
N ALA A 125 -7.51 8.60 -12.25
CA ALA A 125 -7.04 7.96 -11.03
C ALA A 125 -6.49 6.55 -11.29
N GLY A 126 -7.17 5.78 -12.14
CA GLY A 126 -6.71 4.45 -12.55
C GLY A 126 -5.36 4.48 -13.27
N ILE A 127 -5.19 5.38 -14.24
CA ILE A 127 -3.92 5.55 -14.96
C ILE A 127 -2.81 6.00 -14.00
N MET A 128 -3.07 6.99 -13.16
CA MET A 128 -2.08 7.51 -12.22
C MET A 128 -1.66 6.45 -11.19
N GLN A 129 -2.61 5.71 -10.64
CA GLN A 129 -2.34 4.72 -9.60
C GLN A 129 -1.78 3.41 -10.17
N TYR A 130 -2.46 2.82 -11.15
CA TYR A 130 -2.14 1.46 -11.60
C TYR A 130 -1.12 1.43 -12.73
N ALA A 131 -1.09 2.40 -13.64
CA ALA A 131 -0.06 2.43 -14.66
C ALA A 131 1.20 3.14 -14.15
N LEU A 132 1.10 4.42 -13.79
CA LEU A 132 2.27 5.23 -13.43
C LEU A 132 2.82 4.87 -12.04
N GLY A 133 1.96 4.77 -11.02
CA GLY A 133 2.39 4.49 -9.65
C GLY A 133 3.11 3.14 -9.53
N PHE A 134 2.54 2.07 -10.08
CA PHE A 134 3.19 0.76 -10.06
C PHE A 134 4.44 0.69 -10.93
N LEU A 135 4.46 1.36 -12.09
CA LEU A 135 5.66 1.44 -12.92
C LEU A 135 6.82 2.11 -12.16
N LEU A 136 6.58 3.27 -11.55
CA LEU A 136 7.59 3.98 -10.77
C LEU A 136 8.03 3.17 -9.54
N TYR A 137 7.08 2.49 -8.87
CA TYR A 137 7.40 1.60 -7.76
C TYR A 137 8.33 0.45 -8.19
N LEU A 138 8.07 -0.22 -9.31
CA LEU A 138 8.91 -1.30 -9.81
C LEU A 138 10.27 -0.78 -10.32
N ILE A 139 10.33 0.42 -10.87
CA ILE A 139 11.60 1.07 -11.21
C ILE A 139 12.43 1.31 -9.93
N ALA A 140 11.83 1.86 -8.89
CA ALA A 140 12.49 2.06 -7.61
C ALA A 140 12.93 0.74 -6.99
N LEU A 141 12.07 -0.29 -6.99
CA LEU A 141 12.34 -1.61 -6.43
C LEU A 141 13.52 -2.31 -7.11
N ARG A 142 13.89 -1.90 -8.32
CA ARG A 142 15.08 -2.37 -9.02
C ARG A 142 16.39 -1.92 -8.35
N HIS A 143 16.37 -0.75 -7.70
CA HIS A 143 17.56 -0.08 -7.19
C HIS A 143 17.65 -0.06 -5.66
N VAL A 144 16.54 -0.33 -4.95
CA VAL A 144 16.52 -0.30 -3.49
C VAL A 144 16.07 -1.66 -2.92
N ASP A 145 16.46 -1.94 -1.70
CA ASP A 145 15.99 -3.11 -0.95
C ASP A 145 14.48 -3.04 -0.68
N VAL A 146 13.84 -4.20 -0.61
CA VAL A 146 12.41 -4.31 -0.30
C VAL A 146 12.08 -3.71 1.06
N SER A 147 12.95 -3.90 2.03
CA SER A 147 12.82 -3.29 3.37
C SER A 147 12.76 -1.78 3.32
N HIS A 148 13.55 -1.12 2.44
CA HIS A 148 13.51 0.34 2.26
C HIS A 148 12.28 0.79 1.49
N ALA A 149 11.94 0.09 0.41
CA ALA A 149 10.72 0.38 -0.34
C ALA A 149 9.48 0.37 0.56
N ALA A 150 9.41 -0.54 1.54
CA ALA A 150 8.32 -0.60 2.51
C ALA A 150 8.19 0.68 3.35
N PHE A 151 9.30 1.32 3.75
CA PHE A 151 9.23 2.61 4.48
C PHE A 151 8.71 3.74 3.61
N TYR A 152 9.03 3.77 2.32
CA TYR A 152 8.47 4.78 1.40
C TYR A 152 6.98 4.56 1.17
N VAL A 153 6.54 3.31 1.05
CA VAL A 153 5.10 2.98 0.95
C VAL A 153 4.36 3.39 2.23
N ALA A 154 4.99 3.28 3.40
CA ALA A 154 4.41 3.73 4.67
C ALA A 154 4.11 5.24 4.72
N LEU A 155 4.71 6.06 3.85
CA LEU A 155 4.38 7.49 3.74
C LEU A 155 3.02 7.74 3.04
N THR A 156 2.45 6.74 2.36
CA THR A 156 1.19 6.90 1.62
C THR A 156 0.06 7.52 2.45
N PRO A 157 -0.24 7.09 3.69
CA PRO A 157 -1.28 7.73 4.49
C PRO A 157 -0.96 9.19 4.88
N VAL A 158 0.32 9.55 4.98
CA VAL A 158 0.71 10.95 5.25
C VAL A 158 0.35 11.84 4.04
N PHE A 159 0.64 11.39 2.83
CA PHE A 159 0.22 12.07 1.60
C PHE A 159 -1.30 12.08 1.45
N GLY A 160 -1.99 11.02 1.89
CA GLY A 160 -3.45 10.98 1.93
C GLY A 160 -4.04 12.10 2.80
N VAL A 161 -3.56 12.26 4.03
CA VAL A 161 -3.98 13.34 4.94
C VAL A 161 -3.62 14.70 4.36
N ALA A 162 -2.40 14.88 3.83
CA ALA A 162 -2.02 16.15 3.20
C ALA A 162 -2.97 16.51 2.04
N SER A 163 -3.33 15.53 1.21
CA SER A 163 -4.28 15.74 0.11
C SER A 163 -5.70 16.07 0.62
N ALA A 164 -6.16 15.44 1.70
CA ALA A 164 -7.45 15.70 2.32
C ALA A 164 -7.53 17.13 2.88
N ILE A 165 -6.46 17.61 3.52
CA ILE A 165 -6.37 19.02 3.97
C ILE A 165 -6.47 19.97 2.79
N LEU A 166 -5.70 19.72 1.71
CA LEU A 166 -5.60 20.65 0.59
C LEU A 166 -6.85 20.65 -0.31
N LEU A 167 -7.48 19.49 -0.52
CA LEU A 167 -8.57 19.34 -1.48
C LEU A 167 -9.95 19.43 -0.84
N ILE A 168 -10.09 18.99 0.41
CA ILE A 168 -11.38 18.86 1.10
C ILE A 168 -11.47 19.81 2.30
N GLY A 169 -10.35 20.40 2.74
CA GLY A 169 -10.29 21.28 3.89
C GLY A 169 -10.41 20.54 5.23
N GLU A 170 -10.06 19.24 5.26
CA GLU A 170 -10.10 18.44 6.46
C GLU A 170 -9.13 18.97 7.52
N GLN A 171 -9.52 18.90 8.79
CA GLN A 171 -8.69 19.36 9.91
C GLN A 171 -8.23 18.17 10.74
N PRO A 172 -6.99 17.72 10.56
CA PRO A 172 -6.45 16.62 11.34
C PRO A 172 -6.35 16.98 12.81
N ASN A 173 -6.65 16.02 13.68
CA ASN A 173 -6.46 16.18 15.12
C ASN A 173 -4.98 16.01 15.52
N ILE A 174 -4.65 16.32 16.78
CA ILE A 174 -3.28 16.27 17.31
C ILE A 174 -2.67 14.86 17.15
N LEU A 175 -3.45 13.79 17.36
CA LEU A 175 -2.96 12.41 17.24
C LEU A 175 -2.61 12.05 15.79
N GLN A 176 -3.36 12.55 14.83
CA GLN A 176 -3.06 12.39 13.40
C GLN A 176 -1.76 13.10 13.03
N TRP A 177 -1.51 14.32 13.53
CA TRP A 177 -0.24 15.01 13.34
C TRP A 177 0.95 14.29 13.97
N VAL A 178 0.79 13.76 15.19
CA VAL A 178 1.80 12.92 15.85
C VAL A 178 2.08 11.66 15.03
N GLY A 179 1.02 10.98 14.57
CA GLY A 179 1.12 9.79 13.72
C GLY A 179 1.88 10.06 12.43
N ALA A 180 1.55 11.15 11.72
CA ALA A 180 2.26 11.57 10.52
C ALA A 180 3.75 11.86 10.80
N GLY A 181 4.05 12.55 11.90
CA GLY A 181 5.42 12.83 12.34
C GLY A 181 6.23 11.56 12.61
N LEU A 182 5.65 10.56 13.28
CA LEU A 182 6.29 9.27 13.53
C LEU A 182 6.60 8.51 12.23
N ILE A 183 5.70 8.52 11.26
CA ILE A 183 5.92 7.86 9.96
C ILE A 183 7.07 8.54 9.21
N VAL A 184 7.05 9.88 9.11
CA VAL A 184 8.08 10.64 8.40
C VAL A 184 9.45 10.45 9.04
N THR A 185 9.54 10.57 10.38
CA THR A 185 10.80 10.41 11.10
C THR A 185 11.35 8.99 11.00
N SER A 186 10.51 7.96 11.14
CA SER A 186 10.95 6.57 10.99
C SER A 186 11.47 6.29 9.58
N SER A 187 10.79 6.79 8.54
CA SER A 187 11.22 6.63 7.15
C SER A 187 12.53 7.38 6.87
N TYR A 188 12.72 8.58 7.42
CA TYR A 188 13.95 9.34 7.31
C TYR A 188 15.15 8.62 7.94
N PHE A 189 14.99 8.11 9.18
CA PHE A 189 16.06 7.40 9.86
C PHE A 189 16.35 6.03 9.25
N ALA A 190 15.36 5.35 8.70
CA ALA A 190 15.54 4.10 7.98
C ALA A 190 16.45 4.31 6.76
N ASN A 191 16.23 5.38 5.99
CA ASN A 191 17.06 5.71 4.84
C ASN A 191 18.52 6.06 5.24
N ARG A 192 18.69 6.80 6.34
CA ARG A 192 20.04 7.21 6.82
C ARG A 192 20.85 6.05 7.41
N SER A 193 20.21 5.00 7.91
CA SER A 193 20.89 3.85 8.52
C SER A 193 21.64 3.00 7.48
N GLU A 194 21.31 3.09 6.21
CA GLU A 194 21.96 2.36 5.11
C GLU A 194 23.24 3.06 4.63
N THR A 195 23.22 4.38 4.53
CA THR A 195 24.38 5.18 4.07
C THR A 195 25.62 5.05 4.99
N ARG A 196 25.50 4.40 6.15
CA ARG A 196 26.60 4.15 7.10
C ARG A 196 27.20 2.75 7.01
N GLN A 197 26.63 1.86 6.16
CA GLN A 197 27.08 0.46 6.04
C GLN A 197 27.83 0.18 4.73
N ASP A 198 27.87 1.15 3.82
CA ASP A 198 28.74 1.21 2.64
C ASP A 198 30.04 1.99 2.99
#